data_6ab82482d6254abdf932b3fa1f48ac9b
#
_entry.id   6ab82482d6254abdf932b3fa1f48ac9b
#
_cell.length_a   1.000
_cell.length_b   1.000
_cell.length_c   1.000
_cell.angle_alpha   90.00
_cell.angle_beta   90.00
_cell.angle_gamma   90.00
#
_symmetry.space_group_name_H-M   'P 1'
#
loop_
_entity.id
_entity.type
_entity.pdbx_description
1 polymer ?
#
loop_
_entity_poly.entity_id
_entity_poly.type
_entity_poly.pdbx_seq_one_letter_code
_entity_poly.pdbx_strand_id
1 'polypeptide(L)'
;MSKNGRHYAPRHGGKRKKEKSKAPIIILIIALVILIAVAGVFAWWYFGGKGENESGTNITSESSSMPENSSESQETSENSSSEEEAEDNSITLTKGLEIEKIGNYTGMFMEDGTDEIVSGVAMIVVKNTGDEYIQYAEIKVKSGNEEGFFALSTLFPGEKVVVLEQQRKEYSKFTENVTAKAENVAVFSETPTLCEDKIKIQPLNGAMNVTNVSGKDIEGDVIIYYKNTADDIYYGGITYRVRITGGIKDGEIKQIITDHFKQDGSKVVFATVG
;
A
#
# COMPACT_ATOMS: atom_id res chain seq x y z
N MET A 1 -15.77 57.98 66.68
CA MET A 1 -16.74 57.26 65.88
C MET A 1 -16.96 58.01 64.58
N SER A 2 -16.32 57.57 63.47
CA SER A 2 -16.45 58.20 62.17
C SER A 2 -16.86 57.14 61.18
N LYS A 3 -18.04 57.28 60.54
CA LYS A 3 -18.59 56.38 59.51
C LYS A 3 -18.20 56.96 58.13
N ASN A 4 -17.32 56.28 57.43
CA ASN A 4 -17.03 56.58 56.03
C ASN A 4 -18.03 55.84 55.11
N GLY A 5 -18.95 56.57 54.50
CA GLY A 5 -19.81 56.10 53.43
C GLY A 5 -19.09 56.17 52.07
N ARG A 6 -18.96 55.05 51.36
CA ARG A 6 -18.50 55.02 49.96
C ARG A 6 -19.65 55.05 49.02
N HIS A 7 -19.77 56.12 48.22
CA HIS A 7 -20.67 56.20 47.09
C HIS A 7 -20.18 55.38 45.91
N TYR A 8 -21.01 54.44 45.46
CA TYR A 8 -20.83 53.70 44.21
C TYR A 8 -21.57 54.44 43.09
N ALA A 9 -20.82 54.82 42.05
CA ALA A 9 -21.38 55.37 40.82
C ALA A 9 -21.81 54.24 39.86
N PRO A 10 -22.93 54.37 39.13
CA PRO A 10 -23.37 53.35 38.17
C PRO A 10 -22.55 53.38 36.90
N ARG A 11 -22.04 52.20 36.50
CA ARG A 11 -21.37 51.98 35.20
C ARG A 11 -22.39 51.92 34.09
N HIS A 12 -22.32 52.84 33.14
CA HIS A 12 -23.02 52.79 31.85
C HIS A 12 -22.52 51.63 31.01
N GLY A 13 -23.40 50.64 30.78
CA GLY A 13 -23.16 49.52 29.85
C GLY A 13 -23.28 49.98 28.39
N GLY A 14 -22.17 50.17 27.73
CA GLY A 14 -22.15 50.41 26.28
C GLY A 14 -22.49 49.13 25.52
N LYS A 15 -23.63 49.11 24.79
CA LYS A 15 -24.01 48.05 23.86
C LYS A 15 -23.04 48.00 22.70
N ARG A 16 -22.13 46.99 22.69
CA ARG A 16 -21.32 46.69 21.51
C ARG A 16 -22.19 46.12 20.42
N LYS A 17 -22.29 46.80 19.27
CA LYS A 17 -22.85 46.27 18.03
C LYS A 17 -22.03 45.06 17.60
N LYS A 18 -22.64 43.87 17.52
CA LYS A 18 -21.99 42.67 16.90
C LYS A 18 -21.88 42.93 15.40
N GLU A 19 -20.68 43.15 14.89
CA GLU A 19 -20.39 43.08 13.47
C GLU A 19 -20.64 41.64 12.99
N LYS A 20 -21.46 41.51 11.95
CA LYS A 20 -21.74 40.21 11.32
C LYS A 20 -20.44 39.77 10.63
N SER A 21 -19.82 38.72 11.15
CA SER A 21 -18.61 38.08 10.58
C SER A 21 -18.86 37.73 9.09
N LYS A 22 -17.96 38.18 8.21
CA LYS A 22 -17.97 37.85 6.78
C LYS A 22 -17.39 36.44 6.50
N ALA A 23 -16.96 35.74 7.56
CA ALA A 23 -16.35 34.42 7.49
C ALA A 23 -17.18 33.36 6.71
N PRO A 24 -18.52 33.23 6.87
CA PRO A 24 -19.27 32.23 6.12
C PRO A 24 -19.29 32.47 4.62
N ILE A 25 -19.24 33.74 4.18
CA ILE A 25 -19.22 34.05 2.74
C ILE A 25 -17.87 33.67 2.11
N ILE A 26 -16.77 33.90 2.80
CA ILE A 26 -15.42 33.56 2.33
C ILE A 26 -15.28 32.02 2.19
N ILE A 27 -15.76 31.27 3.16
CA ILE A 27 -15.75 29.79 3.11
C ILE A 27 -16.55 29.28 1.92
N LEU A 28 -17.70 29.87 1.64
CA LEU A 28 -18.56 29.48 0.52
C LEU A 28 -17.92 29.77 -0.84
N ILE A 29 -17.20 30.89 -0.98
CA ILE A 29 -16.44 31.23 -2.21
C ILE A 29 -15.28 30.24 -2.43
N ILE A 30 -14.53 29.90 -1.37
CA ILE A 30 -13.44 28.93 -1.46
C ILE A 30 -13.98 27.54 -1.89
N ALA A 31 -15.09 27.09 -1.30
CA ALA A 31 -15.71 25.82 -1.67
C ALA A 31 -16.17 25.80 -3.15
N LEU A 32 -16.72 26.92 -3.63
CA LEU A 32 -17.13 27.04 -5.04
C LEU A 32 -15.96 27.00 -6.01
N VAL A 33 -14.83 27.64 -5.68
CA VAL A 33 -13.62 27.62 -6.51
C VAL A 33 -13.03 26.21 -6.59
N ILE A 34 -13.01 25.47 -5.47
CA ILE A 34 -12.55 24.08 -5.45
C ILE A 34 -13.45 23.20 -6.34
N LEU A 35 -14.76 23.39 -6.28
CA LEU A 35 -15.73 22.62 -7.06
C LEU A 35 -15.57 22.85 -8.56
N ILE A 36 -15.29 24.08 -8.99
CA ILE A 36 -15.02 24.43 -10.40
C ILE A 36 -13.69 23.81 -10.86
N ALA A 37 -12.65 23.83 -10.02
CA ALA A 37 -11.35 23.23 -10.33
C ALA A 37 -11.48 21.71 -10.53
N VAL A 38 -12.19 21.01 -9.66
CA VAL A 38 -12.45 19.57 -9.76
C VAL A 38 -13.25 19.23 -11.02
N ALA A 39 -14.29 20.02 -11.33
CA ALA A 39 -15.08 19.82 -12.54
C ALA A 39 -14.25 20.04 -13.83
N GLY A 40 -13.33 21.00 -13.82
CA GLY A 40 -12.41 21.27 -14.94
C GLY A 40 -11.44 20.11 -15.21
N VAL A 41 -10.86 19.53 -14.16
CA VAL A 41 -9.98 18.36 -14.26
C VAL A 41 -10.76 17.13 -14.78
N PHE A 42 -12.00 16.94 -14.30
CA PHE A 42 -12.85 15.84 -14.73
C PHE A 42 -13.27 15.98 -16.20
N ALA A 43 -13.59 17.20 -16.65
CA ALA A 43 -13.92 17.47 -18.05
C ALA A 43 -12.71 17.26 -18.97
N TRP A 44 -11.50 17.67 -18.54
CA TRP A 44 -10.27 17.44 -19.31
C TRP A 44 -9.94 15.95 -19.43
N TRP A 45 -10.14 15.16 -18.36
CA TRP A 45 -9.92 13.71 -18.36
C TRP A 45 -10.96 12.96 -19.21
N TYR A 46 -12.22 13.41 -19.22
CA TYR A 46 -13.32 12.75 -19.94
C TYR A 46 -13.38 13.12 -21.42
N PHE A 47 -13.02 14.34 -21.80
CA PHE A 47 -13.12 14.86 -23.17
C PHE A 47 -11.76 15.05 -23.86
N GLY A 48 -10.65 15.13 -23.13
CA GLY A 48 -9.30 15.35 -23.69
C GLY A 48 -8.60 14.10 -24.23
N GLY A 49 -9.17 12.91 -24.05
CA GLY A 49 -8.57 11.62 -24.44
C GLY A 49 -8.93 11.09 -25.83
N LYS A 50 -9.73 11.81 -26.62
CA LYS A 50 -10.05 11.43 -28.01
C LYS A 50 -9.40 12.40 -28.98
N GLY A 51 -8.11 12.15 -29.26
CA GLY A 51 -7.44 12.69 -30.43
C GLY A 51 -7.88 11.93 -31.67
N GLU A 52 -8.68 12.55 -32.51
CA GLU A 52 -9.03 12.08 -33.83
C GLU A 52 -7.79 12.14 -34.74
N ASN A 53 -7.42 10.99 -35.32
CA ASN A 53 -6.64 10.96 -36.55
C ASN A 53 -7.57 10.51 -37.67
N GLU A 54 -8.20 11.47 -38.32
CA GLU A 54 -8.68 11.30 -39.68
C GLU A 54 -7.52 11.56 -40.64
N SER A 55 -7.18 10.59 -41.48
CA SER A 55 -6.72 10.82 -42.84
C SER A 55 -7.15 9.63 -43.67
N GLY A 56 -8.13 9.88 -44.52
CA GLY A 56 -8.67 8.92 -45.42
C GLY A 56 -7.74 8.64 -46.62
N THR A 57 -7.93 7.52 -47.23
CA THR A 57 -8.12 7.41 -48.69
C THR A 57 -8.69 6.04 -49.06
N ASN A 58 -9.71 6.07 -49.86
CA ASN A 58 -10.39 4.98 -50.58
C ASN A 58 -9.43 4.13 -51.43
N ILE A 59 -9.76 2.86 -51.67
CA ILE A 59 -10.27 2.33 -52.97
C ILE A 59 -10.12 0.79 -53.01
N THR A 60 -11.27 0.13 -53.16
CA THR A 60 -11.68 -0.93 -54.11
C THR A 60 -11.10 -2.36 -53.99
N SER A 61 -12.03 -3.25 -53.80
CA SER A 61 -12.20 -4.68 -54.13
C SER A 61 -11.31 -5.28 -55.22
N GLU A 62 -10.86 -6.53 -55.03
CA GLU A 62 -11.28 -7.71 -55.82
C GLU A 62 -10.49 -8.97 -55.41
N SER A 63 -11.21 -9.99 -55.13
CA SER A 63 -11.22 -11.40 -55.48
C SER A 63 -9.95 -12.09 -55.98
N SER A 64 -9.71 -13.23 -55.37
CA SER A 64 -9.52 -14.59 -55.94
C SER A 64 -8.18 -15.27 -55.73
N SER A 65 -8.34 -16.49 -55.23
CA SER A 65 -7.63 -17.76 -55.50
C SER A 65 -6.24 -18.00 -54.97
N MET A 66 -6.21 -19.04 -54.11
CA MET A 66 -5.08 -19.97 -53.87
C MET A 66 -4.57 -20.59 -55.21
N PRO A 67 -3.27 -21.00 -55.25
CA PRO A 67 -3.04 -22.41 -54.91
C PRO A 67 -1.73 -22.66 -54.11
N GLU A 68 -1.70 -23.88 -53.51
CA GLU A 68 -0.59 -24.60 -52.92
C GLU A 68 0.71 -24.61 -53.74
N ASN A 69 1.85 -24.59 -53.06
CA ASN A 69 2.75 -25.74 -52.96
C ASN A 69 4.06 -25.47 -52.20
N SER A 70 4.34 -26.36 -51.28
CA SER A 70 5.57 -26.94 -50.76
C SER A 70 6.95 -26.26 -51.03
N SER A 71 7.76 -26.05 -49.96
CA SER A 71 9.02 -26.81 -49.71
C SER A 71 9.77 -26.25 -48.51
N GLU A 72 10.02 -27.12 -47.56
CA GLU A 72 11.21 -27.30 -46.72
C GLU A 72 12.28 -26.22 -46.74
N SER A 73 12.57 -25.67 -45.55
CA SER A 73 13.92 -25.55 -45.04
C SER A 73 13.88 -25.41 -43.52
N GLN A 74 14.33 -26.44 -42.83
CA GLN A 74 14.71 -26.43 -41.41
C GLN A 74 15.90 -25.46 -41.21
N GLU A 75 15.70 -24.45 -40.39
CA GLU A 75 16.76 -23.85 -39.63
C GLU A 75 16.45 -24.01 -38.14
N THR A 76 17.10 -24.96 -37.56
CA THR A 76 17.21 -25.22 -36.15
C THR A 76 17.96 -24.06 -35.52
N SER A 77 17.27 -23.08 -34.97
CA SER A 77 17.84 -22.14 -34.00
C SER A 77 17.86 -22.83 -32.65
N GLU A 78 18.96 -23.45 -32.33
CA GLU A 78 19.30 -23.82 -30.96
C GLU A 78 19.37 -22.53 -30.15
N ASN A 79 18.28 -22.24 -29.46
CA ASN A 79 18.25 -21.24 -28.39
C ASN A 79 18.85 -21.91 -27.16
N SER A 80 20.20 -21.86 -27.09
CA SER A 80 20.97 -22.17 -25.90
C SER A 80 20.57 -21.16 -24.82
N SER A 81 19.54 -21.48 -24.05
CA SER A 81 19.37 -20.88 -22.76
C SER A 81 20.52 -21.38 -21.88
N SER A 82 21.56 -20.57 -21.77
CA SER A 82 22.48 -20.69 -20.65
C SER A 82 21.68 -20.45 -19.40
N GLU A 83 21.29 -21.50 -18.71
CA GLU A 83 21.04 -21.46 -17.28
C GLU A 83 22.37 -21.02 -16.65
N GLU A 84 22.53 -19.70 -16.43
CA GLU A 84 23.45 -19.22 -15.41
C GLU A 84 22.94 -19.83 -14.11
N GLU A 85 23.65 -20.82 -13.59
CA GLU A 85 23.57 -21.24 -12.20
C GLU A 85 23.79 -19.96 -11.40
N ALA A 86 22.68 -19.35 -10.93
CA ALA A 86 22.72 -18.23 -9.99
C ALA A 86 23.42 -18.78 -8.75
N GLU A 87 24.66 -18.35 -8.52
CA GLU A 87 25.34 -18.60 -7.25
C GLU A 87 24.34 -18.15 -6.15
N ASP A 88 24.00 -19.07 -5.27
CA ASP A 88 23.12 -18.83 -4.13
C ASP A 88 23.84 -17.90 -3.15
N ASN A 89 23.76 -16.60 -3.42
CA ASN A 89 24.30 -15.53 -2.59
C ASN A 89 23.32 -15.12 -1.48
N SER A 90 22.51 -16.07 -1.02
CA SER A 90 21.55 -15.81 0.05
C SER A 90 22.26 -15.52 1.38
N ILE A 91 21.68 -14.65 2.20
CA ILE A 91 22.21 -14.30 3.52
C ILE A 91 21.22 -14.78 4.57
N THR A 92 21.63 -15.82 5.33
CA THR A 92 20.84 -16.33 6.43
C THR A 92 20.86 -15.34 7.61
N LEU A 93 19.68 -15.06 8.15
CA LEU A 93 19.46 -14.21 9.32
C LEU A 93 18.94 -15.05 10.50
N THR A 94 18.71 -14.39 11.64
CA THR A 94 18.09 -15.06 12.79
C THR A 94 16.61 -15.38 12.56
N LYS A 95 16.07 -16.33 13.30
CA LYS A 95 14.64 -16.72 13.29
C LYS A 95 14.12 -17.22 11.92
N GLY A 96 14.97 -17.87 11.15
CA GLY A 96 14.59 -18.40 9.85
C GLY A 96 14.35 -17.34 8.77
N LEU A 97 14.73 -16.11 9.00
CA LEU A 97 14.73 -15.10 7.95
C LEU A 97 15.95 -15.26 7.03
N GLU A 98 15.77 -15.05 5.76
CA GLU A 98 16.81 -15.14 4.74
C GLU A 98 16.66 -14.02 3.72
N ILE A 99 17.74 -13.34 3.37
CA ILE A 99 17.77 -12.43 2.23
C ILE A 99 18.14 -13.25 1.01
N GLU A 100 17.19 -13.45 0.10
CA GLU A 100 17.44 -14.14 -1.18
C GLU A 100 18.08 -13.23 -2.23
N LYS A 101 17.84 -11.91 -2.12
CA LYS A 101 18.32 -10.96 -3.12
C LYS A 101 18.49 -9.58 -2.52
N ILE A 102 19.53 -8.88 -2.94
CA ILE A 102 19.69 -7.43 -2.78
C ILE A 102 19.68 -6.82 -4.17
N GLY A 103 18.92 -5.75 -4.39
CA GLY A 103 18.73 -5.24 -5.73
C GLY A 103 18.32 -3.78 -5.79
N ASN A 104 18.05 -3.36 -7.01
CA ASN A 104 17.61 -2.03 -7.36
C ASN A 104 16.08 -2.03 -7.52
N TYR A 105 15.42 -1.03 -6.94
CA TYR A 105 13.98 -0.82 -7.04
C TYR A 105 13.65 0.49 -7.72
N THR A 106 12.65 0.43 -8.61
CA THR A 106 12.01 1.60 -9.21
C THR A 106 10.51 1.37 -9.18
N GLY A 107 9.76 2.28 -8.59
CA GLY A 107 8.33 2.15 -8.41
C GLY A 107 7.81 2.97 -7.24
N MET A 108 6.62 2.64 -6.73
CA MET A 108 6.02 3.29 -5.57
C MET A 108 6.78 2.95 -4.29
N PHE A 109 7.13 3.97 -3.50
CA PHE A 109 7.77 3.78 -2.20
C PHE A 109 6.69 3.54 -1.14
N MET A 110 6.53 2.29 -0.74
CA MET A 110 5.44 1.86 0.14
C MET A 110 5.79 1.93 1.62
N GLU A 111 7.07 2.09 1.99
CA GLU A 111 7.52 1.96 3.38
C GLU A 111 7.01 3.08 4.31
N ASP A 112 6.65 4.22 3.77
CA ASP A 112 6.09 5.36 4.52
C ASP A 112 4.61 5.63 4.22
N GLY A 113 3.99 4.83 3.34
CA GLY A 113 2.58 4.96 2.96
C GLY A 113 2.26 6.19 2.10
N THR A 114 3.28 6.88 1.54
CA THR A 114 3.06 8.03 0.63
C THR A 114 2.84 7.60 -0.80
N ASP A 115 3.25 6.38 -1.18
CA ASP A 115 3.22 5.83 -2.53
C ASP A 115 3.97 6.71 -3.56
N GLU A 116 4.94 7.51 -3.11
CA GLU A 116 5.76 8.36 -3.96
C GLU A 116 6.61 7.51 -4.91
N ILE A 117 6.75 7.94 -6.16
CA ILE A 117 7.57 7.23 -7.14
C ILE A 117 9.05 7.49 -6.87
N VAL A 118 9.81 6.44 -6.67
CA VAL A 118 11.27 6.46 -6.47
C VAL A 118 11.96 5.65 -7.55
N SER A 119 13.25 5.92 -7.75
CA SER A 119 14.11 5.18 -8.68
C SER A 119 15.48 4.94 -8.08
N GLY A 120 16.03 3.75 -8.33
CA GLY A 120 17.38 3.43 -7.90
C GLY A 120 17.54 3.05 -6.43
N VAL A 121 16.44 2.96 -5.67
CA VAL A 121 16.48 2.68 -4.23
C VAL A 121 16.90 1.23 -3.98
N ALA A 122 17.75 1.02 -2.97
CA ALA A 122 18.12 -0.33 -2.54
C ALA A 122 16.90 -1.09 -2.01
N MET A 123 16.76 -2.34 -2.42
CA MET A 123 15.76 -3.27 -1.93
C MET A 123 16.39 -4.60 -1.52
N ILE A 124 15.74 -5.30 -0.62
CA ILE A 124 16.03 -6.70 -0.31
C ILE A 124 14.78 -7.55 -0.51
N VAL A 125 14.97 -8.78 -0.96
CA VAL A 125 13.93 -9.81 -0.94
C VAL A 125 14.17 -10.68 0.28
N VAL A 126 13.26 -10.67 1.22
CA VAL A 126 13.33 -11.46 2.45
C VAL A 126 12.33 -12.60 2.39
N LYS A 127 12.79 -13.81 2.69
CA LYS A 127 11.96 -14.99 2.85
C LYS A 127 11.96 -15.44 4.31
N ASN A 128 10.84 -15.90 4.79
CA ASN A 128 10.74 -16.63 6.03
C ASN A 128 10.85 -18.14 5.73
N THR A 129 12.03 -18.72 5.95
CA THR A 129 12.31 -20.15 5.76
C THR A 129 12.10 -20.94 7.06
N GLY A 130 11.80 -20.24 8.19
CA GLY A 130 11.49 -20.84 9.47
C GLY A 130 10.01 -21.21 9.62
N ASP A 131 9.65 -21.65 10.80
CA ASP A 131 8.29 -22.04 11.21
C ASP A 131 7.60 -20.99 12.12
N GLU A 132 8.31 -19.95 12.52
CA GLU A 132 7.75 -18.88 13.36
C GLU A 132 7.03 -17.82 12.49
N TYR A 133 5.90 -17.32 12.99
CA TYR A 133 5.15 -16.22 12.38
C TYR A 133 5.81 -14.89 12.79
N ILE A 134 6.57 -14.28 11.89
CA ILE A 134 7.26 -13.01 12.17
C ILE A 134 6.26 -11.87 12.26
N GLN A 135 6.22 -11.19 13.39
CA GLN A 135 5.40 -10.01 13.60
C GLN A 135 6.11 -8.74 13.11
N TYR A 136 7.41 -8.64 13.38
CA TYR A 136 8.26 -7.52 13.03
C TYR A 136 9.73 -7.93 12.99
N ALA A 137 10.50 -7.34 12.08
CA ALA A 137 11.95 -7.44 12.08
C ALA A 137 12.58 -6.17 11.51
N GLU A 138 13.69 -5.74 12.10
CA GLU A 138 14.61 -4.75 11.54
C GLU A 138 15.81 -5.47 10.96
N ILE A 139 16.19 -5.13 9.74
CA ILE A 139 17.33 -5.72 9.04
C ILE A 139 18.30 -4.60 8.69
N LYS A 140 19.54 -4.77 9.13
CA LYS A 140 20.63 -3.88 8.83
C LYS A 140 21.54 -4.54 7.81
N VAL A 141 21.75 -3.89 6.68
CA VAL A 141 22.64 -4.33 5.61
C VAL A 141 23.85 -3.42 5.56
N LYS A 142 25.05 -3.98 5.51
CA LYS A 142 26.33 -3.25 5.39
C LYS A 142 27.05 -3.62 4.12
N SER A 143 27.60 -2.61 3.45
CA SER A 143 28.49 -2.76 2.30
C SER A 143 29.63 -1.76 2.46
N GLY A 144 30.83 -2.24 2.77
CA GLY A 144 31.95 -1.37 3.12
C GLY A 144 31.64 -0.43 4.30
N ASN A 145 31.64 0.88 4.05
CA ASN A 145 31.28 1.89 5.04
C ASN A 145 29.80 2.33 4.98
N GLU A 146 29.04 1.83 4.03
CA GLU A 146 27.61 2.14 3.92
C GLU A 146 26.79 1.18 4.77
N GLU A 147 25.70 1.69 5.31
CA GLU A 147 24.75 0.95 6.12
C GLU A 147 23.32 1.28 5.68
N GLY A 148 22.53 0.26 5.37
CA GLY A 148 21.11 0.37 5.00
C GLY A 148 20.21 -0.21 6.06
N PHE A 149 19.01 0.35 6.19
CA PHE A 149 18.00 -0.03 7.17
C PHE A 149 16.72 -0.46 6.48
N PHE A 150 16.28 -1.66 6.79
CA PHE A 150 15.09 -2.28 6.24
C PHE A 150 14.23 -2.78 7.40
N ALA A 151 12.93 -2.60 7.31
CA ALA A 151 12.02 -3.13 8.32
C ALA A 151 10.86 -3.84 7.66
N LEU A 152 10.46 -4.96 8.21
CA LEU A 152 9.29 -5.68 7.77
C LEU A 152 8.35 -5.97 8.93
N SER A 153 7.06 -6.03 8.63
CA SER A 153 6.01 -6.49 9.53
C SER A 153 5.21 -7.59 8.87
N THR A 154 4.81 -8.58 9.65
CA THR A 154 3.96 -9.69 9.23
C THR A 154 4.54 -10.46 8.04
N LEU A 155 5.29 -11.51 8.33
CA LEU A 155 5.80 -12.44 7.34
C LEU A 155 5.65 -13.87 7.87
N PHE A 156 4.77 -14.64 7.26
CA PHE A 156 4.45 -15.99 7.69
C PHE A 156 5.44 -17.02 7.12
N PRO A 157 5.49 -18.23 7.69
CA PRO A 157 6.34 -19.31 7.16
C PRO A 157 6.14 -19.52 5.66
N GLY A 158 7.25 -19.59 4.93
CA GLY A 158 7.28 -19.79 3.47
C GLY A 158 7.04 -18.54 2.62
N GLU A 159 6.55 -17.45 3.21
CA GLU A 159 6.26 -16.21 2.46
C GLU A 159 7.51 -15.37 2.18
N LYS A 160 7.41 -14.53 1.14
CA LYS A 160 8.46 -13.60 0.70
C LYS A 160 7.94 -12.17 0.66
N VAL A 161 8.86 -11.22 0.91
CA VAL A 161 8.56 -9.78 0.85
C VAL A 161 9.72 -9.00 0.25
N VAL A 162 9.42 -8.08 -0.64
CA VAL A 162 10.33 -7.01 -1.08
C VAL A 162 10.27 -5.89 -0.06
N VAL A 163 11.41 -5.56 0.54
CA VAL A 163 11.54 -4.46 1.52
C VAL A 163 12.48 -3.41 0.96
N LEU A 164 12.08 -2.14 1.03
CA LEU A 164 12.86 -1.03 0.52
C LEU A 164 13.70 -0.40 1.63
N GLU A 165 14.83 0.18 1.25
CA GLU A 165 15.69 0.90 2.18
C GLU A 165 14.98 2.15 2.69
N GLN A 166 14.83 2.28 4.02
CA GLN A 166 13.97 3.28 4.68
C GLN A 166 14.38 4.73 4.44
N GLN A 167 15.67 4.99 4.23
CA GLN A 167 16.23 6.32 3.96
C GLN A 167 16.36 6.59 2.45
N ARG A 168 15.83 5.69 1.60
CA ARG A 168 15.86 5.76 0.13
C ARG A 168 17.29 5.79 -0.43
N LYS A 169 18.25 5.13 0.24
CA LYS A 169 19.62 5.02 -0.27
C LYS A 169 19.64 4.23 -1.56
N GLU A 170 20.54 4.66 -2.46
CA GLU A 170 20.68 4.03 -3.76
C GLU A 170 21.31 2.63 -3.66
N TYR A 171 20.84 1.72 -4.49
CA TYR A 171 21.36 0.35 -4.58
C TYR A 171 22.86 0.30 -4.90
N SER A 172 23.38 1.23 -5.70
CA SER A 172 24.82 1.35 -6.05
C SER A 172 25.76 1.35 -4.83
N LYS A 173 25.23 1.66 -3.65
CA LYS A 173 25.98 1.66 -2.38
C LYS A 173 26.07 0.29 -1.70
N PHE A 174 25.37 -0.72 -2.21
CA PHE A 174 25.24 -2.05 -1.60
C PHE A 174 25.65 -3.19 -2.53
N THR A 175 26.72 -3.00 -3.30
CA THR A 175 27.15 -3.96 -4.33
C THR A 175 28.40 -4.77 -3.97
N GLU A 176 29.13 -4.39 -2.90
CA GLU A 176 30.39 -5.03 -2.56
C GLU A 176 30.45 -5.47 -1.09
N ASN A 177 30.97 -6.68 -0.85
CA ASN A 177 31.20 -7.22 0.50
C ASN A 177 29.99 -7.06 1.43
N VAL A 178 28.81 -7.45 0.94
CA VAL A 178 27.58 -7.24 1.66
C VAL A 178 27.44 -8.22 2.80
N THR A 179 27.11 -7.71 3.97
CA THR A 179 26.72 -8.49 5.16
C THR A 179 25.41 -7.97 5.69
N ALA A 180 24.65 -8.83 6.35
CA ALA A 180 23.38 -8.42 6.94
C ALA A 180 23.13 -9.08 8.30
N LYS A 181 22.34 -8.43 9.13
CA LYS A 181 21.83 -8.99 10.38
C LYS A 181 20.41 -8.51 10.63
N ALA A 182 19.59 -9.38 11.22
CA ALA A 182 18.30 -8.97 11.74
C ALA A 182 18.45 -8.55 13.21
N GLU A 183 17.78 -7.46 13.56
CA GLU A 183 17.70 -6.90 14.91
C GLU A 183 16.21 -6.78 15.31
N ASN A 184 15.92 -6.72 16.60
CA ASN A 184 14.57 -6.49 17.12
C ASN A 184 13.48 -7.40 16.49
N VAL A 185 13.81 -8.69 16.30
CA VAL A 185 12.84 -9.63 15.72
C VAL A 185 11.80 -10.01 16.77
N ALA A 186 10.54 -9.69 16.46
CA ALA A 186 9.37 -10.11 17.23
C ALA A 186 8.57 -11.15 16.45
N VAL A 187 8.05 -12.15 17.16
CA VAL A 187 7.17 -13.18 16.62
C VAL A 187 5.78 -13.04 17.23
N PHE A 188 4.75 -13.49 16.52
CA PHE A 188 3.43 -13.57 17.09
C PHE A 188 3.38 -14.59 18.22
N SER A 189 2.71 -14.26 19.34
CA SER A 189 2.52 -15.18 20.46
C SER A 189 1.53 -16.30 20.15
N GLU A 190 0.64 -16.07 19.20
CA GLU A 190 -0.37 -17.02 18.71
C GLU A 190 -0.40 -16.98 17.19
N THR A 191 -0.78 -18.08 16.57
CA THR A 191 -0.91 -18.13 15.10
C THR A 191 -1.97 -17.15 14.61
N PRO A 192 -1.61 -16.15 13.79
CA PRO A 192 -2.58 -15.21 13.22
C PRO A 192 -3.58 -15.93 12.31
N THR A 193 -4.86 -15.54 12.39
CA THR A 193 -5.93 -16.13 11.58
C THR A 193 -6.80 -15.06 10.95
N LEU A 194 -7.62 -15.42 9.98
CA LEU A 194 -8.62 -14.53 9.38
C LEU A 194 -9.90 -14.42 10.23
N CYS A 195 -9.99 -15.13 11.35
CA CYS A 195 -11.18 -15.21 12.21
C CYS A 195 -12.45 -15.61 11.43
N GLU A 196 -12.35 -16.55 10.51
CA GLU A 196 -13.44 -16.97 9.60
C GLU A 196 -14.66 -17.57 10.33
N ASP A 197 -14.48 -18.03 11.56
CA ASP A 197 -15.52 -18.44 12.47
C ASP A 197 -16.37 -17.27 12.99
N LYS A 198 -15.87 -16.04 12.91
CA LYS A 198 -16.52 -14.82 13.40
C LYS A 198 -16.91 -13.86 12.29
N ILE A 199 -16.03 -13.68 11.31
CA ILE A 199 -16.23 -12.71 10.24
C ILE A 199 -15.94 -13.31 8.88
N LYS A 200 -16.69 -12.84 7.87
CA LYS A 200 -16.40 -13.09 6.45
C LYS A 200 -15.96 -11.79 5.81
N ILE A 201 -14.75 -11.78 5.24
CA ILE A 201 -14.19 -10.63 4.53
C ILE A 201 -14.36 -10.86 3.02
N GLN A 202 -14.98 -9.88 2.35
CA GLN A 202 -15.11 -9.85 0.89
C GLN A 202 -14.33 -8.66 0.35
N PRO A 203 -13.20 -8.90 -0.33
CA PRO A 203 -12.40 -7.86 -0.97
C PRO A 203 -13.14 -7.17 -2.11
N LEU A 204 -12.96 -5.86 -2.23
CA LEU A 204 -13.42 -5.00 -3.32
C LEU A 204 -12.29 -4.04 -3.68
N ASN A 205 -12.35 -3.41 -4.85
CA ASN A 205 -11.40 -2.36 -5.18
C ASN A 205 -11.60 -1.13 -4.28
N GLY A 206 -10.56 -0.77 -3.53
CA GLY A 206 -10.60 0.36 -2.59
C GLY A 206 -11.51 0.16 -1.38
N ALA A 207 -11.97 -1.08 -1.10
CA ALA A 207 -12.86 -1.35 0.03
C ALA A 207 -12.86 -2.83 0.44
N MET A 208 -13.46 -3.13 1.59
CA MET A 208 -13.79 -4.49 2.03
C MET A 208 -15.19 -4.49 2.63
N ASN A 209 -16.00 -5.49 2.29
CA ASN A 209 -17.21 -5.82 3.02
C ASN A 209 -16.87 -6.84 4.12
N VAL A 210 -17.28 -6.56 5.34
CA VAL A 210 -17.07 -7.44 6.50
C VAL A 210 -18.43 -7.82 7.05
N THR A 211 -18.73 -9.10 7.00
CA THR A 211 -19.98 -9.68 7.52
C THR A 211 -19.69 -10.37 8.84
N ASN A 212 -20.46 -10.09 9.88
CA ASN A 212 -20.45 -10.88 11.09
C ASN A 212 -21.21 -12.20 10.85
N VAL A 213 -20.50 -13.32 10.98
CA VAL A 213 -21.06 -14.69 10.79
C VAL A 213 -21.03 -15.51 12.10
N SER A 214 -20.73 -14.87 13.22
CA SER A 214 -20.52 -15.56 14.52
C SER A 214 -21.80 -16.06 15.20
N GLY A 215 -22.98 -15.66 14.71
CA GLY A 215 -24.27 -15.97 15.35
C GLY A 215 -24.59 -15.12 16.59
N LYS A 216 -23.82 -14.06 16.85
CA LYS A 216 -24.01 -13.10 17.93
C LYS A 216 -23.38 -11.74 17.61
N ASP A 217 -23.77 -10.70 18.33
CA ASP A 217 -23.15 -9.38 18.15
C ASP A 217 -21.66 -9.43 18.52
N ILE A 218 -20.81 -8.80 17.70
CA ILE A 218 -19.43 -8.48 18.01
C ILE A 218 -19.44 -7.10 18.62
N GLU A 219 -19.11 -7.00 19.91
CA GLU A 219 -19.16 -5.74 20.66
C GLU A 219 -17.90 -4.89 20.49
N GLY A 220 -16.76 -5.53 20.26
CA GLY A 220 -15.46 -4.88 20.14
C GLY A 220 -15.12 -4.45 18.72
N ASP A 221 -13.92 -3.91 18.56
CA ASP A 221 -13.41 -3.50 17.26
C ASP A 221 -13.00 -4.72 16.41
N VAL A 222 -13.19 -4.62 15.10
CA VAL A 222 -12.63 -5.56 14.12
C VAL A 222 -11.51 -4.87 13.37
N ILE A 223 -10.31 -5.45 13.38
CA ILE A 223 -9.14 -4.91 12.68
C ILE A 223 -8.69 -5.94 11.64
N ILE A 224 -8.57 -5.50 10.40
CA ILE A 224 -8.14 -6.32 9.27
C ILE A 224 -6.77 -5.82 8.82
N TYR A 225 -5.84 -6.76 8.66
CA TYR A 225 -4.48 -6.50 8.23
C TYR A 225 -4.25 -7.06 6.83
N TYR A 226 -3.61 -6.26 5.96
CA TYR A 226 -3.36 -6.65 4.57
C TYR A 226 -2.04 -6.11 4.06
N LYS A 227 -1.52 -6.73 3.00
CA LYS A 227 -0.30 -6.32 2.30
C LYS A 227 -0.56 -6.26 0.80
N ASN A 228 0.21 -5.43 0.11
CA ASN A 228 0.24 -5.46 -1.35
C ASN A 228 1.05 -6.67 -1.83
N THR A 229 0.63 -7.26 -2.93
CA THR A 229 1.25 -8.47 -3.49
C THR A 229 1.24 -8.43 -5.02
N ALA A 230 2.22 -9.07 -5.61
CA ALA A 230 2.25 -9.43 -7.02
C ALA A 230 3.09 -10.73 -7.15
N ASP A 231 2.64 -11.66 -8.00
CA ASP A 231 3.32 -12.93 -8.24
C ASP A 231 3.70 -13.70 -6.95
N ASP A 232 2.75 -13.72 -5.98
CA ASP A 232 2.92 -14.36 -4.66
C ASP A 232 4.03 -13.79 -3.76
N ILE A 233 4.56 -12.61 -4.10
CA ILE A 233 5.53 -11.88 -3.28
C ILE A 233 4.84 -10.63 -2.72
N TYR A 234 5.03 -10.35 -1.44
CA TYR A 234 4.59 -9.09 -0.85
C TYR A 234 5.49 -7.93 -1.25
N TYR A 235 4.90 -6.76 -1.45
CA TYR A 235 5.60 -5.52 -1.76
C TYR A 235 5.46 -4.52 -0.62
N GLY A 236 6.61 -4.03 -0.14
CA GLY A 236 6.76 -3.19 1.03
C GLY A 236 6.82 -3.98 2.34
N GLY A 237 7.70 -3.54 3.24
CA GLY A 237 7.87 -4.13 4.57
C GLY A 237 6.66 -3.87 5.48
N ILE A 238 5.87 -2.84 5.19
CA ILE A 238 4.72 -2.46 6.03
C ILE A 238 3.52 -3.40 5.86
N THR A 239 2.70 -3.47 6.91
CA THR A 239 1.38 -4.11 6.89
C THR A 239 0.33 -3.04 7.14
N TYR A 240 -0.55 -2.86 6.18
CA TYR A 240 -1.69 -1.95 6.28
C TYR A 240 -2.74 -2.52 7.24
N ARG A 241 -3.49 -1.63 7.88
CA ARG A 241 -4.60 -2.04 8.74
C ARG A 241 -5.80 -1.13 8.55
N VAL A 242 -6.99 -1.72 8.60
CA VAL A 242 -8.25 -0.98 8.68
C VAL A 242 -9.03 -1.44 9.90
N ARG A 243 -9.79 -0.52 10.51
CA ARG A 243 -10.51 -0.78 11.74
C ARG A 243 -11.99 -0.45 11.59
N ILE A 244 -12.84 -1.38 11.97
CA ILE A 244 -14.27 -1.16 12.18
C ILE A 244 -14.47 -0.98 13.69
N THR A 245 -14.89 0.20 14.08
CA THR A 245 -15.14 0.55 15.50
C THR A 245 -16.59 0.28 15.89
N GLY A 246 -16.83 -0.01 17.18
CA GLY A 246 -18.17 -0.16 17.75
C GLY A 246 -18.90 -1.42 17.30
N GLY A 247 -18.14 -2.47 16.99
CA GLY A 247 -18.66 -3.79 16.73
C GLY A 247 -19.43 -3.97 15.42
N ILE A 248 -20.01 -5.16 15.24
CA ILE A 248 -20.84 -5.53 14.08
C ILE A 248 -21.95 -6.44 14.60
N LYS A 249 -23.21 -6.10 14.36
CA LYS A 249 -24.34 -6.93 14.79
C LYS A 249 -24.35 -8.27 14.05
N ASP A 250 -24.99 -9.26 14.62
CA ASP A 250 -25.13 -10.58 13.98
C ASP A 250 -25.77 -10.46 12.60
N GLY A 251 -25.12 -11.05 11.60
CA GLY A 251 -25.52 -11.00 10.19
C GLY A 251 -25.34 -9.62 9.50
N GLU A 252 -24.91 -8.58 10.23
CA GLU A 252 -24.68 -7.24 9.65
C GLU A 252 -23.46 -7.26 8.72
N ILE A 253 -23.56 -6.48 7.64
CA ILE A 253 -22.44 -6.21 6.72
C ILE A 253 -21.99 -4.77 6.90
N LYS A 254 -20.74 -4.55 7.21
CA LYS A 254 -20.09 -3.23 7.19
C LYS A 254 -19.09 -3.14 6.06
N GLN A 255 -19.20 -2.08 5.26
CA GLN A 255 -18.19 -1.73 4.27
C GLN A 255 -17.18 -0.78 4.89
N ILE A 256 -15.90 -1.06 4.68
CA ILE A 256 -14.80 -0.19 5.05
C ILE A 256 -14.01 0.21 3.80
N ILE A 257 -13.79 1.52 3.64
CA ILE A 257 -13.02 2.07 2.52
C ILE A 257 -11.55 2.14 2.92
N THR A 258 -10.66 1.83 1.98
CA THR A 258 -9.21 1.90 2.16
C THR A 258 -8.52 2.25 0.85
N ASP A 259 -7.65 3.27 0.89
CA ASP A 259 -7.01 3.83 -0.30
C ASP A 259 -5.92 2.92 -0.89
N HIS A 260 -5.32 2.04 -0.07
CA HIS A 260 -4.19 1.18 -0.46
C HIS A 260 -4.58 -0.25 -0.83
N PHE A 261 -5.86 -0.62 -0.71
CA PHE A 261 -6.31 -1.97 -1.03
C PHE A 261 -6.74 -2.09 -2.49
N LYS A 262 -6.13 -3.03 -3.23
CA LYS A 262 -6.48 -3.39 -4.61
C LYS A 262 -6.93 -4.83 -4.61
N GLN A 263 -8.10 -5.12 -5.18
CA GLN A 263 -8.67 -6.47 -5.16
C GLN A 263 -7.71 -7.53 -5.74
N ASP A 264 -7.02 -7.21 -6.83
CA ASP A 264 -6.11 -8.13 -7.54
C ASP A 264 -4.63 -7.92 -7.18
N GLY A 265 -4.32 -6.97 -6.28
CA GLY A 265 -2.95 -6.61 -5.90
C GLY A 265 -2.75 -6.47 -4.40
N SER A 266 -3.68 -6.98 -3.59
CA SER A 266 -3.54 -7.01 -2.14
C SER A 266 -4.11 -8.31 -1.57
N LYS A 267 -3.50 -8.78 -0.49
CA LYS A 267 -3.92 -9.98 0.25
C LYS A 267 -4.20 -9.61 1.69
N VAL A 268 -5.38 -9.98 2.19
CA VAL A 268 -5.66 -9.95 3.64
C VAL A 268 -4.82 -11.04 4.29
N VAL A 269 -4.02 -10.67 5.30
CA VAL A 269 -3.09 -11.60 5.93
C VAL A 269 -3.62 -12.16 7.25
N PHE A 270 -4.28 -11.33 8.07
CA PHE A 270 -4.99 -11.77 9.27
C PHE A 270 -5.99 -10.73 9.73
N ALA A 271 -6.81 -11.08 10.73
CA ALA A 271 -7.75 -10.17 11.39
C ALA A 271 -7.75 -10.39 12.90
N THR A 272 -8.21 -9.38 13.64
CA THR A 272 -8.50 -9.49 15.07
C THR A 272 -9.93 -9.04 15.33
N VAL A 273 -10.63 -9.78 16.21
CA VAL A 273 -12.01 -9.51 16.59
C VAL A 273 -12.04 -9.39 18.10
N GLY A 274 -12.29 -8.16 18.60
CA GLY A 274 -12.34 -7.81 20.01
C GLY A 274 -13.66 -8.12 20.71
#